data_f037526784ce663a4ddffd9e8b3b7017
#
_entry.id   f037526784ce663a4ddffd9e8b3b7017
#
_cell.length_a   1.000
_cell.length_b   1.000
_cell.length_c   1.000
_cell.angle_alpha   90.00
_cell.angle_beta   90.00
_cell.angle_gamma   90.00
#
_symmetry.space_group_name_H-M   'P 1'
#
loop_
_entity.id
_entity.type
_entity.pdbx_description
1 polymer ?
#
loop_
_entity_poly.entity_id
_entity_poly.type
_entity_poly.pdbx_seq_one_letter_code
_entity_poly.pdbx_strand_id
1 'polypeptide(L)'
;MTTNINHTTNEAIEEPIIKNEYEISSWDELDLDTNLLRGIFSYGFEKPSPIQQKAIKPIMLGKDVIAQAQSGTGKTATFTIGALSTIDLTCNYTQVLVLSPTKELTIQTAKVFESLGNMMEGLRVQQLYGGSIIEDSSSFSNKNNYHVICGCPGRVFDMLRRDKISSKKIKLIILDEADEMLSSGFKDQVYNIFQYLNNEVQVVLVSATLPESLDSIINKIMRDPIKISVKREMLTLEGIKQFYIAVEDDRQKYATLKDLFSYLSIAQCIIYCNSIKRVQDLFEAMKEDEFPVCRIHSGMDKFEREIAFNDFKFGKSRVLISSNVTSRGIDIQQVNIVINFDLPKCVDNYLHRIGRSGRWGRKGVGINLITRRDISKMKEIESHYSTQIEEMPADLGFLTRC
;
A
#
# COMPACT_ATOMS: atom_id res chain seq x y z
N MET A 1 38.46 49.88 -28.66
CA MET A 1 37.93 49.53 -27.33
C MET A 1 37.10 48.29 -27.50
N THR A 2 37.72 47.15 -27.26
CA THR A 2 37.16 45.81 -27.40
C THR A 2 36.79 45.28 -26.02
N THR A 3 35.51 45.14 -25.79
CA THR A 3 34.98 44.57 -24.53
C THR A 3 34.88 43.03 -24.66
N ASN A 4 35.70 42.35 -23.88
CA ASN A 4 35.63 40.91 -23.67
C ASN A 4 34.40 40.55 -22.82
N ILE A 5 33.51 39.68 -23.37
CA ILE A 5 32.44 39.06 -22.61
C ILE A 5 32.96 37.69 -22.15
N ASN A 6 33.23 37.57 -20.87
CA ASN A 6 33.53 36.28 -20.24
C ASN A 6 32.26 35.44 -20.13
N HIS A 7 32.19 34.33 -20.85
CA HIS A 7 31.26 33.24 -20.62
C HIS A 7 31.75 32.44 -19.40
N THR A 8 31.10 32.63 -18.28
CA THR A 8 31.21 31.70 -17.12
C THR A 8 30.31 30.51 -17.38
N THR A 9 30.91 29.39 -17.73
CA THR A 9 30.29 28.08 -17.72
C THR A 9 30.03 27.65 -16.27
N ASN A 10 28.77 27.59 -15.86
CA ASN A 10 28.37 26.94 -14.62
C ASN A 10 28.55 25.42 -14.81
N GLU A 11 29.68 24.91 -14.43
CA GLU A 11 29.86 23.48 -14.15
C GLU A 11 29.04 23.18 -12.88
N ALA A 12 27.97 22.43 -13.04
CA ALA A 12 27.26 21.81 -11.92
C ALA A 12 28.24 20.85 -11.22
N ILE A 13 28.64 21.21 -10.01
CA ILE A 13 29.42 20.35 -9.13
C ILE A 13 28.49 19.17 -8.78
N GLU A 14 28.66 18.02 -9.42
CA GLU A 14 28.09 16.76 -8.99
C GLU A 14 28.66 16.45 -7.60
N GLU A 15 27.82 16.61 -6.56
CA GLU A 15 28.16 16.11 -5.23
C GLU A 15 28.45 14.61 -5.33
N PRO A 16 29.53 14.11 -4.75
CA PRO A 16 29.85 12.69 -4.77
C PRO A 16 28.69 11.92 -4.13
N ILE A 17 28.10 11.00 -4.88
CA ILE A 17 27.11 10.05 -4.38
C ILE A 17 27.81 9.20 -3.31
N ILE A 18 27.67 9.60 -2.04
CA ILE A 18 28.07 8.77 -0.90
C ILE A 18 27.14 7.57 -0.93
N LYS A 19 27.60 6.41 -1.43
CA LYS A 19 26.89 5.15 -1.32
C LYS A 19 26.58 4.94 0.15
N ASN A 20 25.29 4.89 0.48
CA ASN A 20 24.87 4.61 1.84
C ASN A 20 25.38 3.21 2.20
N GLU A 21 26.00 3.02 3.36
CA GLU A 21 26.56 1.75 3.87
C GLU A 21 25.61 0.55 3.72
N TYR A 22 24.31 0.83 3.65
CA TYR A 22 23.24 -0.17 3.57
C TYR A 22 22.72 -0.41 2.15
N GLU A 23 23.17 0.34 1.14
CA GLU A 23 22.63 0.25 -0.23
C GLU A 23 23.23 -0.91 -1.00
N ILE A 24 22.37 -1.76 -1.55
CA ILE A 24 22.69 -2.92 -2.39
C ILE A 24 22.28 -2.69 -3.83
N SER A 25 22.98 -3.28 -4.77
CA SER A 25 22.69 -3.23 -6.22
C SER A 25 22.14 -4.57 -6.73
N SER A 26 22.47 -5.66 -6.08
CA SER A 26 22.01 -7.02 -6.42
C SER A 26 21.68 -7.83 -5.16
N TRP A 27 20.95 -8.92 -5.34
CA TRP A 27 20.62 -9.85 -4.24
C TRP A 27 21.85 -10.54 -3.68
N ASP A 28 22.89 -10.71 -4.47
CA ASP A 28 24.14 -11.39 -4.09
C ASP A 28 24.97 -10.59 -3.07
N GLU A 29 24.69 -9.30 -2.91
CA GLU A 29 25.32 -8.45 -1.90
C GLU A 29 24.72 -8.64 -0.49
N LEU A 30 23.62 -9.41 -0.39
CA LEU A 30 23.01 -9.82 0.86
C LEU A 30 23.43 -11.25 1.19
N ASP A 31 23.86 -11.49 2.41
CA ASP A 31 24.13 -12.86 2.91
C ASP A 31 22.80 -13.56 3.23
N LEU A 32 22.05 -13.91 2.18
CA LEU A 32 20.76 -14.57 2.27
C LEU A 32 20.90 -16.08 2.24
N ASP A 33 20.06 -16.77 3.02
CA ASP A 33 19.90 -18.22 2.89
C ASP A 33 19.55 -18.61 1.45
N THR A 34 20.13 -19.70 0.95
CA THR A 34 19.95 -20.15 -0.43
C THR A 34 18.48 -20.41 -0.79
N ASN A 35 17.67 -20.92 0.15
CA ASN A 35 16.28 -21.19 -0.09
C ASN A 35 15.46 -19.90 -0.16
N LEU A 36 15.78 -18.89 0.66
CA LEU A 36 15.17 -17.56 0.55
C LEU A 36 15.54 -16.91 -0.79
N LEU A 37 16.78 -16.98 -1.21
CA LEU A 37 17.22 -16.42 -2.49
C LEU A 37 16.51 -17.09 -3.67
N ARG A 38 16.34 -18.41 -3.65
CA ARG A 38 15.53 -19.14 -4.64
C ARG A 38 14.07 -18.70 -4.63
N GLY A 39 13.50 -18.46 -3.45
CA GLY A 39 12.16 -17.93 -3.29
C GLY A 39 12.01 -16.54 -3.94
N ILE A 40 12.98 -15.66 -3.77
CA ILE A 40 13.01 -14.31 -4.36
C ILE A 40 13.00 -14.39 -5.90
N PHE A 41 13.88 -15.22 -6.49
CA PHE A 41 13.92 -15.41 -7.94
C PHE A 41 12.67 -16.09 -8.48
N SER A 42 12.12 -17.09 -7.77
CA SER A 42 10.89 -17.76 -8.19
C SER A 42 9.67 -16.85 -8.12
N TYR A 43 9.69 -15.83 -7.25
CA TYR A 43 8.67 -14.79 -7.17
C TYR A 43 8.74 -13.79 -8.35
N GLY A 44 9.81 -13.82 -9.13
CA GLY A 44 10.03 -12.96 -10.31
C GLY A 44 10.86 -11.70 -10.04
N PHE A 45 11.56 -11.62 -8.91
CA PHE A 45 12.42 -10.48 -8.61
C PHE A 45 13.87 -10.71 -9.11
N GLU A 46 14.16 -10.23 -10.30
CA GLU A 46 15.51 -10.32 -10.89
C GLU A 46 16.49 -9.34 -10.21
N LYS A 47 16.04 -8.14 -9.90
CA LYS A 47 16.82 -7.09 -9.25
C LYS A 47 16.01 -6.40 -8.14
N PRO A 48 16.68 -5.93 -7.08
CA PRO A 48 15.99 -5.18 -6.03
C PRO A 48 15.51 -3.81 -6.54
N SER A 49 14.29 -3.43 -6.18
CA SER A 49 13.75 -2.09 -6.43
C SER A 49 14.46 -1.03 -5.55
N PRO A 50 14.35 0.28 -5.85
CA PRO A 50 15.04 1.33 -5.09
C PRO A 50 14.77 1.30 -3.58
N ILE A 51 13.56 0.95 -3.13
CA ILE A 51 13.27 0.81 -1.71
C ILE A 51 13.89 -0.46 -1.12
N GLN A 52 13.92 -1.54 -1.89
CA GLN A 52 14.56 -2.80 -1.50
C GLN A 52 16.06 -2.64 -1.35
N GLN A 53 16.70 -1.94 -2.29
CA GLN A 53 18.14 -1.64 -2.26
C GLN A 53 18.58 -0.98 -0.96
N LYS A 54 17.74 -0.11 -0.39
CA LYS A 54 18.08 0.70 0.78
C LYS A 54 17.60 0.13 2.11
N ALA A 55 16.47 -0.59 2.11
CA ALA A 55 15.79 -0.94 3.35
C ALA A 55 15.98 -2.40 3.80
N ILE A 56 16.29 -3.35 2.91
CA ILE A 56 16.40 -4.76 3.31
C ILE A 56 17.58 -4.96 4.25
N LYS A 57 18.77 -4.48 3.90
CA LYS A 57 19.99 -4.67 4.70
C LYS A 57 19.87 -4.12 6.13
N PRO A 58 19.37 -2.89 6.38
CA PRO A 58 19.15 -2.41 7.74
C PRO A 58 18.16 -3.28 8.53
N ILE A 59 17.10 -3.78 7.89
CA ILE A 59 16.14 -4.68 8.54
C ILE A 59 16.82 -5.96 8.97
N MET A 60 17.63 -6.58 8.10
CA MET A 60 18.43 -7.79 8.41
C MET A 60 19.39 -7.58 9.58
N LEU A 61 19.95 -6.39 9.69
CA LEU A 61 20.88 -6.01 10.76
C LEU A 61 20.21 -5.64 12.09
N GLY A 62 18.88 -5.80 12.19
CA GLY A 62 18.14 -5.53 13.42
C GLY A 62 17.96 -4.04 13.75
N LYS A 63 18.14 -3.13 12.77
CA LYS A 63 17.92 -1.70 12.95
C LYS A 63 16.45 -1.35 12.86
N ASP A 64 16.00 -0.37 13.65
CA ASP A 64 14.69 0.22 13.44
C ASP A 64 14.68 0.99 12.11
N VAL A 65 13.65 0.79 11.29
CA VAL A 65 13.60 1.34 9.93
C VAL A 65 12.28 2.02 9.68
N ILE A 66 12.32 3.23 9.15
CA ILE A 66 11.18 3.93 8.58
C ILE A 66 11.36 3.95 7.06
N ALA A 67 10.53 3.18 6.36
CA ALA A 67 10.58 3.09 4.91
C ALA A 67 9.39 3.82 4.27
N GLN A 68 9.64 4.96 3.67
CA GLN A 68 8.65 5.72 2.93
C GLN A 68 8.78 5.49 1.44
N ALA A 69 7.76 4.89 0.85
CA ALA A 69 7.68 4.69 -0.59
C ALA A 69 6.22 4.48 -1.04
N GLN A 70 5.93 4.76 -2.30
CA GLN A 70 4.57 4.61 -2.85
C GLN A 70 4.08 3.17 -2.85
N SER A 71 2.77 3.02 -3.02
CA SER A 71 2.14 1.73 -3.29
C SER A 71 2.69 1.16 -4.62
N GLY A 72 2.99 -0.14 -4.65
CA GLY A 72 3.52 -0.80 -5.86
C GLY A 72 5.03 -0.73 -6.05
N THR A 73 5.79 -0.07 -5.18
CA THR A 73 7.27 0.00 -5.27
C THR A 73 8.00 -1.21 -4.71
N GLY A 74 7.27 -2.19 -4.17
CA GLY A 74 7.83 -3.38 -3.55
C GLY A 74 8.00 -3.32 -2.04
N LYS A 75 7.33 -2.39 -1.33
CA LYS A 75 7.38 -2.25 0.13
C LYS A 75 7.14 -3.55 0.88
N THR A 76 6.06 -4.27 0.53
CA THR A 76 5.70 -5.54 1.17
C THR A 76 6.81 -6.57 1.03
N ALA A 77 7.38 -6.72 -0.15
CA ALA A 77 8.50 -7.62 -0.37
C ALA A 77 9.77 -7.17 0.38
N THR A 78 9.99 -5.85 0.52
CA THR A 78 11.14 -5.31 1.25
C THR A 78 11.18 -5.82 2.69
N PHE A 79 10.11 -5.57 3.45
CA PHE A 79 10.10 -6.03 4.84
C PHE A 79 9.94 -7.55 4.97
N THR A 80 9.27 -8.20 4.01
CA THR A 80 9.14 -9.66 4.00
C THR A 80 10.50 -10.33 3.84
N ILE A 81 11.32 -9.92 2.88
CA ILE A 81 12.68 -10.47 2.68
C ILE A 81 13.55 -10.20 3.91
N GLY A 82 13.55 -8.95 4.41
CA GLY A 82 14.27 -8.60 5.63
C GLY A 82 13.83 -9.41 6.85
N ALA A 83 12.54 -9.66 7.01
CA ALA A 83 12.02 -10.48 8.10
C ALA A 83 12.37 -11.96 7.95
N LEU A 84 12.16 -12.54 6.75
CA LEU A 84 12.45 -13.96 6.48
C LEU A 84 13.93 -14.29 6.68
N SER A 85 14.84 -13.37 6.35
CA SER A 85 16.27 -13.57 6.56
C SER A 85 16.67 -13.69 8.04
N THR A 86 15.84 -13.21 8.95
CA THR A 86 16.11 -13.24 10.40
C THR A 86 15.43 -14.40 11.13
N ILE A 87 14.53 -15.15 10.47
CA ILE A 87 13.75 -16.22 11.12
C ILE A 87 14.63 -17.46 11.35
N ASP A 88 14.57 -17.96 12.57
CA ASP A 88 15.10 -19.28 12.94
C ASP A 88 13.98 -20.32 12.81
N LEU A 89 14.06 -21.16 11.78
CA LEU A 89 13.07 -22.21 11.49
C LEU A 89 13.10 -23.39 12.47
N THR A 90 14.18 -23.55 13.24
CA THR A 90 14.29 -24.60 14.27
C THR A 90 13.43 -24.30 15.49
N CYS A 91 13.04 -23.04 15.65
CA CYS A 91 12.27 -22.57 16.78
C CYS A 91 10.76 -22.67 16.51
N ASN A 92 10.01 -23.17 17.51
CA ASN A 92 8.56 -23.33 17.41
C ASN A 92 7.81 -22.18 18.11
N TYR A 93 8.17 -20.92 17.83
CA TYR A 93 7.49 -19.75 18.40
C TYR A 93 7.44 -18.59 17.42
N THR A 94 6.55 -17.64 17.68
CA THR A 94 6.39 -16.43 16.86
C THR A 94 7.58 -15.51 17.05
N GLN A 95 8.22 -15.13 15.94
CA GLN A 95 9.40 -14.26 15.90
C GLN A 95 9.10 -12.93 15.23
N VAL A 96 8.13 -12.91 14.31
CA VAL A 96 7.77 -11.73 13.53
C VAL A 96 6.26 -11.47 13.66
N LEU A 97 5.92 -10.23 13.96
CA LEU A 97 4.54 -9.73 13.98
C LEU A 97 4.38 -8.64 12.94
N VAL A 98 3.44 -8.80 12.01
CA VAL A 98 3.10 -7.80 10.99
C VAL A 98 1.70 -7.28 11.24
N LEU A 99 1.56 -5.98 11.38
CA LEU A 99 0.28 -5.31 11.52
C LEU A 99 -0.11 -4.63 10.23
N SER A 100 -1.35 -4.83 9.82
CA SER A 100 -1.96 -4.21 8.63
C SER A 100 -3.35 -3.69 8.97
N PRO A 101 -3.79 -2.54 8.42
CA PRO A 101 -5.05 -1.90 8.81
C PRO A 101 -6.30 -2.67 8.35
N THR A 102 -6.19 -3.47 7.30
CA THR A 102 -7.34 -4.18 6.72
C THR A 102 -7.12 -5.70 6.62
N LYS A 103 -8.22 -6.45 6.59
CA LYS A 103 -8.22 -7.90 6.36
C LYS A 103 -7.53 -8.26 5.05
N GLU A 104 -7.87 -7.53 4.01
CA GLU A 104 -7.41 -7.78 2.65
C GLU A 104 -5.88 -7.63 2.57
N LEU A 105 -5.34 -6.56 3.17
CA LEU A 105 -3.90 -6.34 3.23
C LEU A 105 -3.20 -7.41 4.10
N THR A 106 -3.82 -7.80 5.22
CA THR A 106 -3.30 -8.90 6.06
C THR A 106 -3.15 -10.20 5.27
N ILE A 107 -4.18 -10.59 4.50
CA ILE A 107 -4.17 -11.79 3.66
C ILE A 107 -3.10 -11.68 2.56
N GLN A 108 -3.01 -10.51 1.92
CA GLN A 108 -2.03 -10.25 0.88
C GLN A 108 -0.61 -10.35 1.42
N THR A 109 -0.33 -9.70 2.55
CA THR A 109 0.99 -9.73 3.20
C THR A 109 1.39 -11.15 3.60
N ALA A 110 0.48 -11.91 4.19
CA ALA A 110 0.74 -13.32 4.52
C ALA A 110 1.08 -14.16 3.28
N LYS A 111 0.37 -13.96 2.17
CA LYS A 111 0.67 -14.64 0.89
C LYS A 111 2.05 -14.26 0.35
N VAL A 112 2.50 -13.01 0.54
CA VAL A 112 3.85 -12.60 0.14
C VAL A 112 4.90 -13.34 0.98
N PHE A 113 4.69 -13.48 2.31
CA PHE A 113 5.54 -14.29 3.18
C PHE A 113 5.59 -15.75 2.74
N GLU A 114 4.45 -16.37 2.47
CA GLU A 114 4.34 -17.76 2.00
C GLU A 114 5.03 -17.94 0.63
N SER A 115 4.84 -16.99 -0.29
CA SER A 115 5.39 -17.09 -1.65
C SER A 115 6.89 -16.88 -1.70
N LEU A 116 7.43 -15.89 -0.98
CA LEU A 116 8.87 -15.65 -0.89
C LEU A 116 9.58 -16.72 -0.05
N GLY A 117 8.90 -17.23 0.97
CA GLY A 117 9.40 -18.29 1.83
C GLY A 117 9.06 -19.72 1.36
N ASN A 118 8.57 -19.92 0.14
CA ASN A 118 8.05 -21.21 -0.34
C ASN A 118 9.12 -22.33 -0.37
N MET A 119 10.40 -21.97 -0.48
CA MET A 119 11.54 -22.90 -0.43
C MET A 119 12.12 -23.04 0.99
N MET A 120 11.63 -22.28 1.97
CA MET A 120 12.05 -22.35 3.38
C MET A 120 11.23 -23.43 4.09
N GLU A 121 11.75 -24.66 4.08
CA GLU A 121 11.05 -25.82 4.65
C GLU A 121 10.70 -25.61 6.13
N GLY A 122 9.47 -25.82 6.49
CA GLY A 122 8.95 -25.64 7.86
C GLY A 122 8.51 -24.21 8.22
N LEU A 123 8.62 -23.23 7.31
CA LEU A 123 8.06 -21.90 7.55
C LEU A 123 6.54 -21.97 7.77
N ARG A 124 6.06 -21.30 8.82
CA ARG A 124 4.63 -21.23 9.16
C ARG A 124 4.21 -19.80 9.37
N VAL A 125 3.21 -19.38 8.59
CA VAL A 125 2.62 -18.04 8.60
C VAL A 125 1.17 -18.13 9.04
N GLN A 126 0.74 -17.26 9.94
CA GLN A 126 -0.64 -17.17 10.44
C GLN A 126 -1.27 -15.84 10.09
N GLN A 127 -2.54 -15.88 9.72
CA GLN A 127 -3.35 -14.70 9.46
C GLN A 127 -4.34 -14.47 10.60
N LEU A 128 -4.39 -13.23 11.15
CA LEU A 128 -5.28 -12.85 12.24
C LEU A 128 -6.08 -11.58 11.88
N TYR A 129 -7.35 -11.73 11.56
CA TYR A 129 -8.27 -10.63 11.26
C TYR A 129 -9.66 -10.86 11.82
N GLY A 130 -10.49 -9.83 11.90
CA GLY A 130 -11.86 -9.93 12.44
C GLY A 130 -12.69 -10.97 11.69
N GLY A 131 -13.29 -11.90 12.43
CA GLY A 131 -14.10 -13.00 11.89
C GLY A 131 -13.29 -14.13 11.21
N SER A 132 -11.96 -14.18 11.31
CA SER A 132 -11.26 -15.44 11.07
C SER A 132 -11.75 -16.48 12.08
N ILE A 133 -12.20 -17.63 11.58
CA ILE A 133 -12.53 -18.78 12.43
C ILE A 133 -11.19 -19.19 13.04
N ILE A 134 -11.05 -18.95 14.32
CA ILE A 134 -10.08 -19.70 15.10
C ILE A 134 -10.77 -21.03 15.27
N GLU A 135 -10.34 -22.04 14.51
CA GLU A 135 -10.70 -23.40 14.83
C GLU A 135 -10.50 -23.56 16.32
N ASP A 136 -11.53 -24.12 16.96
CA ASP A 136 -11.69 -24.16 18.41
C ASP A 136 -10.39 -24.38 19.18
N SER A 137 -10.31 -23.73 20.29
CA SER A 137 -9.28 -23.70 21.35
C SER A 137 -8.31 -24.89 21.50
N SER A 138 -8.53 -26.00 20.80
CA SER A 138 -7.65 -27.18 20.75
C SER A 138 -6.47 -27.03 19.77
N SER A 139 -6.63 -26.36 18.64
CA SER A 139 -5.53 -26.14 17.69
C SER A 139 -4.61 -24.97 18.06
N PHE A 140 -5.12 -23.99 18.85
CA PHE A 140 -4.31 -22.96 19.48
C PHE A 140 -3.71 -23.39 20.84
N SER A 141 -3.96 -24.63 21.30
CA SER A 141 -3.41 -25.14 22.58
C SER A 141 -1.88 -25.29 22.55
N ASN A 142 -1.27 -25.37 21.38
CA ASN A 142 0.17 -25.17 21.19
C ASN A 142 0.44 -23.69 20.89
N LYS A 143 0.63 -22.88 21.91
CA LYS A 143 0.82 -21.42 21.95
C LYS A 143 1.86 -20.84 20.94
N ASN A 144 2.56 -21.65 20.14
CA ASN A 144 3.84 -21.27 19.54
C ASN A 144 4.15 -21.92 18.21
N ASN A 145 3.16 -22.21 17.37
CA ASN A 145 3.45 -22.97 16.13
C ASN A 145 3.73 -22.12 14.88
N TYR A 146 3.66 -20.81 14.95
CA TYR A 146 3.83 -19.93 13.78
C TYR A 146 5.05 -19.04 13.95
N HIS A 147 5.90 -18.96 12.92
CA HIS A 147 7.07 -18.09 12.92
C HIS A 147 6.67 -16.63 12.67
N VAL A 148 5.68 -16.42 11.79
CA VAL A 148 5.17 -15.11 11.39
C VAL A 148 3.68 -15.04 11.66
N ILE A 149 3.24 -13.94 12.26
CA ILE A 149 1.83 -13.60 12.39
C ILE A 149 1.58 -12.29 11.64
N CYS A 150 0.72 -12.34 10.64
CA CYS A 150 0.18 -11.15 9.97
C CYS A 150 -1.23 -10.88 10.50
N GLY A 151 -1.51 -9.66 10.99
CA GLY A 151 -2.82 -9.42 11.61
C GLY A 151 -3.29 -7.97 11.60
N CYS A 152 -4.62 -7.81 11.74
CA CYS A 152 -5.20 -6.51 12.02
C CYS A 152 -5.03 -6.16 13.51
N PRO A 153 -4.73 -4.89 13.86
CA PRO A 153 -4.39 -4.49 15.22
C PRO A 153 -5.40 -4.95 16.28
N GLY A 154 -6.69 -4.73 16.06
CA GLY A 154 -7.72 -5.13 17.01
C GLY A 154 -7.77 -6.63 17.30
N ARG A 155 -7.56 -7.48 16.28
CA ARG A 155 -7.54 -8.94 16.45
C ARG A 155 -6.26 -9.43 17.12
N VAL A 156 -5.13 -8.87 16.75
CA VAL A 156 -3.84 -9.19 17.38
C VAL A 156 -3.85 -8.81 18.86
N PHE A 157 -4.34 -7.60 19.19
CA PHE A 157 -4.49 -7.17 20.58
C PHE A 157 -5.40 -8.10 21.40
N ASP A 158 -6.57 -8.51 20.86
CA ASP A 158 -7.46 -9.45 21.54
C ASP A 158 -6.77 -10.80 21.81
N MET A 159 -5.96 -11.30 20.85
CA MET A 159 -5.21 -12.55 21.01
C MET A 159 -4.08 -12.45 22.03
N LEU A 160 -3.36 -11.32 22.07
CA LEU A 160 -2.35 -11.06 23.11
C LEU A 160 -2.99 -10.97 24.49
N ARG A 161 -4.09 -10.21 24.61
CA ARG A 161 -4.83 -10.05 25.88
C ARG A 161 -5.35 -11.37 26.44
N ARG A 162 -5.78 -12.30 25.55
CA ARG A 162 -6.26 -13.65 25.93
C ARG A 162 -5.13 -14.67 26.11
N ASP A 163 -3.87 -14.24 26.04
CA ASP A 163 -2.69 -15.11 26.13
C ASP A 163 -2.69 -16.25 25.07
N LYS A 164 -3.26 -15.98 23.89
CA LYS A 164 -3.26 -16.92 22.76
C LYS A 164 -2.03 -16.78 21.87
N ILE A 165 -1.35 -15.64 21.92
CA ILE A 165 -0.06 -15.39 21.27
C ILE A 165 0.95 -15.11 22.37
N SER A 166 2.10 -15.79 22.32
CA SER A 166 3.23 -15.46 23.18
C SER A 166 4.04 -14.33 22.57
N SER A 167 4.08 -13.19 23.24
CA SER A 167 4.85 -12.00 22.80
C SER A 167 6.34 -12.08 23.15
N LYS A 168 6.74 -12.96 24.08
CA LYS A 168 8.08 -12.99 24.70
C LYS A 168 9.24 -13.20 23.72
N LYS A 169 8.96 -13.83 22.59
CA LYS A 169 9.96 -14.20 21.57
C LYS A 169 9.80 -13.45 20.25
N ILE A 170 8.86 -12.51 20.20
CA ILE A 170 8.72 -11.61 19.05
C ILE A 170 9.92 -10.67 19.07
N LYS A 171 10.74 -10.74 18.03
CA LYS A 171 11.95 -9.92 17.85
C LYS A 171 11.79 -8.80 16.84
N LEU A 172 10.77 -8.89 15.98
CA LEU A 172 10.48 -7.90 14.94
C LEU A 172 8.99 -7.62 14.87
N ILE A 173 8.61 -6.34 14.93
CA ILE A 173 7.27 -5.87 14.61
C ILE A 173 7.32 -4.96 13.38
N ILE A 174 6.41 -5.19 12.45
CA ILE A 174 6.27 -4.43 11.20
C ILE A 174 4.90 -3.78 11.17
N LEU A 175 4.86 -2.48 10.92
CA LEU A 175 3.64 -1.71 10.70
C LEU A 175 3.54 -1.35 9.21
N ASP A 176 2.68 -2.03 8.48
CA ASP A 176 2.40 -1.74 7.08
C ASP A 176 1.23 -0.76 6.94
N GLU A 177 1.33 0.24 6.06
CA GLU A 177 0.42 1.39 5.95
C GLU A 177 0.28 2.11 7.31
N ALA A 178 1.42 2.44 7.91
CA ALA A 178 1.49 2.97 9.27
C ALA A 178 0.77 4.31 9.44
N ASP A 179 0.73 5.15 8.40
CA ASP A 179 -0.02 6.40 8.37
C ASP A 179 -1.52 6.18 8.64
N GLU A 180 -2.11 5.10 8.14
CA GLU A 180 -3.49 4.75 8.44
C GLU A 180 -3.66 4.23 9.88
N MET A 181 -2.79 3.33 10.30
CA MET A 181 -2.91 2.73 11.63
C MET A 181 -2.67 3.72 12.77
N LEU A 182 -1.80 4.69 12.58
CA LEU A 182 -1.43 5.65 13.61
C LEU A 182 -2.24 6.96 13.57
N SER A 183 -2.90 7.27 12.44
CA SER A 183 -3.74 8.48 12.30
C SER A 183 -5.22 8.26 12.60
N SER A 184 -5.75 7.05 12.45
CA SER A 184 -7.18 6.74 12.61
C SER A 184 -7.36 5.54 13.54
N GLY A 185 -8.41 5.51 14.35
CA GLY A 185 -9.00 4.39 15.12
C GLY A 185 -8.17 3.22 15.66
N PHE A 186 -6.98 2.95 15.11
CA PHE A 186 -6.11 1.85 15.52
C PHE A 186 -4.96 2.26 16.44
N LYS A 187 -4.75 3.55 16.64
CA LYS A 187 -3.63 4.09 17.44
C LYS A 187 -3.55 3.45 18.83
N ASP A 188 -4.67 3.35 19.52
CA ASP A 188 -4.73 2.79 20.86
C ASP A 188 -4.46 1.29 20.86
N GLN A 189 -4.98 0.55 19.86
CA GLN A 189 -4.70 -0.88 19.73
C GLN A 189 -3.22 -1.14 19.44
N VAL A 190 -2.60 -0.35 18.55
CA VAL A 190 -1.17 -0.46 18.25
C VAL A 190 -0.36 -0.16 19.50
N TYR A 191 -0.66 0.94 20.21
CA TYR A 191 0.00 1.27 21.47
C TYR A 191 -0.13 0.14 22.51
N ASN A 192 -1.32 -0.41 22.68
CA ASN A 192 -1.56 -1.51 23.60
C ASN A 192 -0.79 -2.80 23.20
N ILE A 193 -0.63 -3.08 21.89
CA ILE A 193 0.18 -4.22 21.43
C ILE A 193 1.64 -4.03 21.86
N PHE A 194 2.21 -2.83 21.72
CA PHE A 194 3.59 -2.55 22.15
C PHE A 194 3.81 -2.80 23.66
N GLN A 195 2.78 -2.64 24.50
CA GLN A 195 2.88 -2.92 25.95
C GLN A 195 3.09 -4.42 26.25
N TYR A 196 2.77 -5.32 25.31
CA TYR A 196 3.00 -6.76 25.46
C TYR A 196 4.37 -7.20 24.92
N LEU A 197 5.02 -6.36 24.10
CA LEU A 197 6.30 -6.70 23.46
C LEU A 197 7.49 -6.37 24.38
N ASN A 198 8.62 -7.01 24.09
CA ASN A 198 9.87 -6.65 24.74
C ASN A 198 10.34 -5.26 24.29
N ASN A 199 10.94 -4.49 25.20
CA ASN A 199 11.52 -3.19 24.89
C ASN A 199 12.63 -3.22 23.83
N GLU A 200 13.24 -4.38 23.57
CA GLU A 200 14.27 -4.59 22.56
C GLU A 200 13.73 -5.01 21.18
N VAL A 201 12.40 -5.12 21.04
CA VAL A 201 11.80 -5.47 19.75
C VAL A 201 12.23 -4.49 18.66
N GLN A 202 12.66 -5.01 17.53
CA GLN A 202 12.94 -4.19 16.34
C GLN A 202 11.63 -3.71 15.74
N VAL A 203 11.58 -2.45 15.31
CA VAL A 203 10.39 -1.84 14.71
C VAL A 203 10.68 -1.44 13.28
N VAL A 204 9.87 -1.93 12.35
CA VAL A 204 9.88 -1.51 10.96
C VAL A 204 8.56 -0.85 10.62
N LEU A 205 8.62 0.41 10.23
CA LEU A 205 7.47 1.21 9.86
C LEU A 205 7.51 1.46 8.36
N VAL A 206 6.44 1.07 7.68
CA VAL A 206 6.32 1.20 6.22
C VAL A 206 5.08 2.01 5.89
N SER A 207 5.24 3.07 5.12
CA SER A 207 4.13 3.96 4.78
C SER A 207 4.33 4.62 3.42
N ALA A 208 3.25 5.06 2.81
CA ALA A 208 3.32 5.94 1.65
C ALA A 208 3.51 7.40 2.05
N THR A 209 2.93 7.80 3.18
CA THR A 209 3.01 9.16 3.72
C THR A 209 3.48 9.14 5.17
N LEU A 210 4.18 10.18 5.59
CA LEU A 210 4.63 10.37 6.98
C LEU A 210 4.27 11.79 7.43
N PRO A 211 3.02 12.02 7.85
CA PRO A 211 2.61 13.29 8.40
C PRO A 211 3.37 13.58 9.71
N GLU A 212 3.71 14.86 9.97
CA GLU A 212 4.40 15.29 11.20
C GLU A 212 3.67 14.88 12.49
N SER A 213 2.35 14.72 12.41
CA SER A 213 1.54 14.24 13.54
C SER A 213 1.95 12.84 14.04
N LEU A 214 2.66 12.05 13.25
CA LEU A 214 3.17 10.74 13.63
C LEU A 214 4.51 10.78 14.38
N ASP A 215 5.28 11.86 14.28
CA ASP A 215 6.61 11.96 14.90
C ASP A 215 6.58 11.69 16.40
N SER A 216 5.56 12.19 17.10
CA SER A 216 5.40 11.98 18.54
C SER A 216 5.19 10.51 18.91
N ILE A 217 4.62 9.72 18.03
CA ILE A 217 4.37 8.28 18.23
C ILE A 217 5.62 7.50 17.84
N ILE A 218 6.20 7.83 16.70
CA ILE A 218 7.44 7.22 16.19
C ILE A 218 8.54 7.30 17.26
N ASN A 219 8.75 8.49 17.84
CA ASN A 219 9.75 8.70 18.88
C ASN A 219 9.48 7.91 20.18
N LYS A 220 8.26 7.41 20.40
CA LYS A 220 7.93 6.58 21.56
C LYS A 220 8.14 5.08 21.32
N ILE A 221 8.01 4.63 20.07
CA ILE A 221 8.02 3.21 19.75
C ILE A 221 9.30 2.77 19.03
N MET A 222 10.11 3.69 18.50
CA MET A 222 11.32 3.41 17.73
C MET A 222 12.56 4.01 18.39
N ARG A 223 13.70 3.37 18.16
CA ARG A 223 15.01 3.74 18.70
C ARG A 223 15.95 4.10 17.55
N ASP A 224 16.28 5.37 17.42
CA ASP A 224 17.18 5.91 16.39
C ASP A 224 16.94 5.27 14.99
N PRO A 225 15.73 5.40 14.44
CA PRO A 225 15.36 4.70 13.22
C PRO A 225 16.10 5.21 12.00
N ILE A 226 16.55 4.30 11.14
CA ILE A 226 17.06 4.63 9.81
C ILE A 226 15.90 5.06 8.94
N LYS A 227 15.87 6.36 8.59
CA LYS A 227 14.84 6.94 7.74
C LYS A 227 15.22 6.78 6.26
N ILE A 228 14.46 5.99 5.55
CA ILE A 228 14.64 5.73 4.12
C ILE A 228 13.44 6.31 3.39
N SER A 229 13.67 7.38 2.65
CA SER A 229 12.69 7.95 1.75
C SER A 229 13.19 7.75 0.32
N VAL A 230 12.39 7.10 -0.50
CA VAL A 230 12.61 7.14 -1.93
C VAL A 230 12.14 8.50 -2.38
N LYS A 231 13.08 9.36 -2.84
CA LYS A 231 12.84 10.78 -3.17
C LYS A 231 11.54 10.96 -3.95
N ARG A 232 10.86 12.08 -3.69
CA ARG A 232 9.62 12.49 -4.41
C ARG A 232 9.75 12.44 -5.94
N GLU A 233 10.94 12.64 -6.48
CA GLU A 233 11.24 12.56 -7.90
C GLU A 233 11.11 11.14 -8.49
N MET A 234 11.27 10.10 -7.67
CA MET A 234 10.97 8.71 -8.03
C MET A 234 9.60 8.24 -7.50
N LEU A 235 8.93 9.03 -6.69
CA LEU A 235 7.54 8.86 -6.26
C LEU A 235 6.57 9.29 -7.36
N THR A 236 6.95 9.12 -8.61
CA THR A 236 6.29 9.77 -9.70
C THR A 236 4.90 9.22 -9.91
N LEU A 237 3.97 10.11 -9.71
CA LEU A 237 2.76 10.14 -10.52
C LEU A 237 3.10 10.16 -12.03
N GLU A 238 4.40 10.18 -12.41
CA GLU A 238 4.89 10.19 -13.80
C GLU A 238 4.41 8.99 -14.63
N GLY A 239 4.16 7.86 -13.99
CA GLY A 239 3.52 6.72 -14.65
C GLY A 239 1.99 6.81 -14.71
N ILE A 240 1.37 7.81 -14.06
CA ILE A 240 -0.09 7.96 -14.00
C ILE A 240 -0.47 9.31 -14.62
N LYS A 241 -1.10 9.25 -15.77
CA LYS A 241 -1.69 10.45 -16.36
C LYS A 241 -2.91 10.88 -15.55
N GLN A 242 -2.98 12.14 -15.19
CA GLN A 242 -4.01 12.66 -14.30
C GLN A 242 -4.85 13.70 -15.05
N PHE A 243 -6.15 13.46 -15.07
CA PHE A 243 -7.09 14.34 -15.77
C PHE A 243 -8.22 14.77 -14.86
N TYR A 244 -8.83 15.89 -15.19
CA TYR A 244 -10.12 16.30 -14.61
C TYR A 244 -11.15 16.52 -15.72
N ILE A 245 -12.40 16.29 -15.38
CA ILE A 245 -13.58 16.66 -16.17
C ILE A 245 -14.40 17.61 -15.31
N ALA A 246 -14.56 18.85 -15.79
CA ALA A 246 -15.38 19.84 -15.13
C ALA A 246 -16.87 19.56 -15.36
N VAL A 247 -17.64 19.54 -14.28
CA VAL A 247 -19.09 19.39 -14.30
C VAL A 247 -19.73 20.57 -13.57
N GLU A 248 -20.93 21.00 -13.98
CA GLU A 248 -21.59 22.16 -13.36
C GLU A 248 -22.01 21.85 -11.91
N ASP A 249 -22.60 20.66 -11.71
CA ASP A 249 -23.04 20.20 -10.40
C ASP A 249 -22.90 18.66 -10.24
N ASP A 250 -23.20 18.19 -9.03
CA ASP A 250 -23.12 16.77 -8.69
C ASP A 250 -24.11 15.87 -9.47
N ARG A 251 -25.22 16.45 -9.99
CA ARG A 251 -26.25 15.69 -10.72
C ARG A 251 -25.75 15.27 -12.09
N GLN A 252 -24.87 16.10 -12.68
CA GLN A 252 -24.28 15.81 -13.99
C GLN A 252 -23.16 14.78 -13.94
N LYS A 253 -22.55 14.53 -12.76
CA LYS A 253 -21.45 13.58 -12.64
C LYS A 253 -21.80 12.19 -13.20
N TYR A 254 -23.02 11.72 -12.97
CA TYR A 254 -23.42 10.39 -13.46
C TYR A 254 -23.58 10.37 -14.99
N ALA A 255 -24.20 11.41 -15.57
CA ALA A 255 -24.31 11.52 -17.02
C ALA A 255 -22.91 11.57 -17.68
N THR A 256 -22.02 12.41 -17.15
CA THR A 256 -20.62 12.50 -17.61
C THR A 256 -19.89 11.17 -17.47
N LEU A 257 -20.14 10.42 -16.39
CA LEU A 257 -19.56 9.10 -16.19
C LEU A 257 -20.05 8.11 -17.27
N LYS A 258 -21.34 8.12 -17.63
CA LYS A 258 -21.89 7.28 -18.72
C LYS A 258 -21.29 7.64 -20.06
N ASP A 259 -21.16 8.93 -20.37
CA ASP A 259 -20.52 9.39 -21.58
C ASP A 259 -19.07 8.91 -21.66
N LEU A 260 -18.31 9.03 -20.56
CA LEU A 260 -16.95 8.54 -20.45
C LEU A 260 -16.88 7.02 -20.74
N PHE A 261 -17.77 6.23 -20.18
CA PHE A 261 -17.82 4.78 -20.41
C PHE A 261 -18.19 4.40 -21.86
N SER A 262 -18.98 5.23 -22.56
CA SER A 262 -19.34 5.00 -23.96
C SER A 262 -18.14 5.11 -24.91
N TYR A 263 -17.13 5.92 -24.53
CA TYR A 263 -15.91 6.14 -25.32
C TYR A 263 -14.74 5.25 -24.89
N LEU A 264 -14.76 4.74 -23.63
CA LEU A 264 -13.65 3.98 -23.08
C LEU A 264 -13.86 2.48 -23.26
N SER A 265 -12.93 1.83 -23.92
CA SER A 265 -12.81 0.37 -23.91
C SER A 265 -12.12 -0.06 -22.59
N ILE A 266 -12.85 0.02 -21.48
CA ILE A 266 -12.29 -0.20 -20.14
C ILE A 266 -12.22 -1.69 -19.82
N ALA A 267 -11.01 -2.22 -19.61
CA ALA A 267 -10.84 -3.59 -19.14
C ALA A 267 -11.32 -3.72 -17.69
N GLN A 268 -10.78 -2.92 -16.77
CA GLN A 268 -11.24 -2.80 -15.38
C GLN A 268 -10.97 -1.39 -14.86
N CYS A 269 -11.88 -0.84 -14.05
CA CYS A 269 -11.69 0.43 -13.37
C CYS A 269 -12.21 0.40 -11.93
N ILE A 270 -11.68 1.33 -11.11
CA ILE A 270 -12.17 1.59 -9.76
C ILE A 270 -12.75 3.01 -9.72
N ILE A 271 -13.96 3.15 -9.20
CA ILE A 271 -14.63 4.44 -8.99
C ILE A 271 -14.69 4.71 -7.49
N TYR A 272 -14.15 5.85 -7.05
CA TYR A 272 -14.13 6.24 -5.66
C TYR A 272 -15.17 7.31 -5.33
N CYS A 273 -15.97 7.04 -4.28
CA CYS A 273 -16.92 7.97 -3.68
C CYS A 273 -16.52 8.26 -2.22
N ASN A 274 -16.96 9.42 -1.69
CA ASN A 274 -16.60 9.86 -0.34
C ASN A 274 -17.52 9.36 0.79
N SER A 275 -18.65 8.70 0.47
CA SER A 275 -19.57 8.17 1.47
C SER A 275 -20.20 6.85 1.04
N ILE A 276 -20.62 6.06 2.02
CA ILE A 276 -21.33 4.79 1.79
C ILE A 276 -22.59 5.01 0.95
N LYS A 277 -23.38 6.05 1.29
CA LYS A 277 -24.61 6.37 0.56
C LYS A 277 -24.32 6.63 -0.92
N ARG A 278 -23.30 7.44 -1.24
CA ARG A 278 -22.93 7.70 -2.65
C ARG A 278 -22.45 6.45 -3.38
N VAL A 279 -21.75 5.54 -2.70
CA VAL A 279 -21.37 4.24 -3.28
C VAL A 279 -22.62 3.44 -3.63
N GLN A 280 -23.61 3.40 -2.74
CA GLN A 280 -24.87 2.69 -2.96
C GLN A 280 -25.69 3.31 -4.09
N ASP A 281 -25.91 4.64 -4.02
CA ASP A 281 -26.69 5.37 -5.03
C ASP A 281 -26.10 5.20 -6.45
N LEU A 282 -24.75 5.32 -6.57
CA LEU A 282 -24.07 5.13 -7.83
C LEU A 282 -24.12 3.66 -8.31
N PHE A 283 -23.98 2.71 -7.39
CA PHE A 283 -24.07 1.29 -7.71
C PHE A 283 -25.47 0.93 -8.27
N GLU A 284 -26.55 1.38 -7.62
CA GLU A 284 -27.90 1.10 -8.09
C GLU A 284 -28.16 1.74 -9.46
N ALA A 285 -27.75 3.00 -9.66
CA ALA A 285 -27.91 3.67 -10.96
C ALA A 285 -27.15 2.96 -12.09
N MET A 286 -25.89 2.54 -11.84
CA MET A 286 -25.12 1.81 -12.84
C MET A 286 -25.65 0.40 -13.10
N LYS A 287 -26.23 -0.24 -12.07
CA LYS A 287 -26.86 -1.55 -12.20
C LYS A 287 -28.17 -1.48 -13.00
N GLU A 288 -28.98 -0.43 -12.82
CA GLU A 288 -30.18 -0.16 -13.62
C GLU A 288 -29.83 0.02 -15.11
N ASP A 289 -28.69 0.65 -15.41
CA ASP A 289 -28.15 0.81 -16.75
C ASP A 289 -27.35 -0.43 -17.25
N GLU A 290 -27.49 -1.59 -16.58
CA GLU A 290 -26.91 -2.89 -16.95
C GLU A 290 -25.35 -2.94 -17.00
N PHE A 291 -24.66 -2.02 -16.31
CA PHE A 291 -23.20 -2.09 -16.21
C PHE A 291 -22.75 -3.26 -15.32
N PRO A 292 -21.69 -4.00 -15.70
CA PRO A 292 -21.13 -5.08 -14.89
C PRO A 292 -20.34 -4.52 -13.70
N VAL A 293 -21.06 -4.10 -12.66
CA VAL A 293 -20.53 -3.39 -11.48
C VAL A 293 -20.59 -4.23 -10.21
N CYS A 294 -19.64 -4.01 -9.31
CA CYS A 294 -19.73 -4.41 -7.91
C CYS A 294 -19.37 -3.24 -6.99
N ARG A 295 -19.71 -3.37 -5.71
CA ARG A 295 -19.45 -2.31 -4.72
C ARG A 295 -18.73 -2.86 -3.49
N ILE A 296 -17.87 -2.04 -2.86
CA ILE A 296 -17.23 -2.36 -1.58
C ILE A 296 -17.21 -1.10 -0.69
N HIS A 297 -17.78 -1.22 0.52
CA HIS A 297 -17.74 -0.17 1.54
C HIS A 297 -17.78 -0.76 2.96
N SER A 298 -17.47 0.05 3.96
CA SER A 298 -17.36 -0.40 5.36
C SER A 298 -18.68 -0.89 5.98
N GLY A 299 -19.82 -0.51 5.43
CA GLY A 299 -21.14 -0.95 5.90
C GLY A 299 -21.59 -2.31 5.37
N MET A 300 -20.81 -2.96 4.49
CA MET A 300 -21.12 -4.32 4.02
C MET A 300 -20.60 -5.36 5.01
N ASP A 301 -21.31 -6.49 5.07
CA ASP A 301 -20.79 -7.63 5.81
C ASP A 301 -19.53 -8.24 5.16
N LYS A 302 -18.88 -9.13 5.88
CA LYS A 302 -17.60 -9.71 5.46
C LYS A 302 -17.74 -10.58 4.22
N PHE A 303 -18.80 -11.34 4.13
CA PHE A 303 -19.03 -12.31 3.05
C PHE A 303 -19.39 -11.59 1.75
N GLU A 304 -20.26 -10.58 1.82
CA GLU A 304 -20.59 -9.72 0.68
C GLU A 304 -19.36 -9.02 0.11
N ARG A 305 -18.48 -8.48 0.98
CA ARG A 305 -17.23 -7.83 0.52
C ARG A 305 -16.29 -8.81 -0.16
N GLU A 306 -16.21 -10.04 0.33
CA GLU A 306 -15.35 -11.08 -0.24
C GLU A 306 -15.86 -11.52 -1.63
N ILE A 307 -17.16 -11.67 -1.80
CA ILE A 307 -17.78 -11.97 -3.09
C ILE A 307 -17.50 -10.83 -4.07
N ALA A 308 -17.81 -9.58 -3.70
CA ALA A 308 -17.60 -8.43 -4.57
C ALA A 308 -16.13 -8.27 -4.98
N PHE A 309 -15.20 -8.49 -4.04
CA PHE A 309 -13.78 -8.47 -4.32
C PHE A 309 -13.35 -9.56 -5.33
N ASN A 310 -13.83 -10.78 -5.12
CA ASN A 310 -13.53 -11.90 -6.02
C ASN A 310 -14.17 -11.71 -7.41
N ASP A 311 -15.39 -11.22 -7.48
CA ASP A 311 -16.06 -10.92 -8.75
C ASP A 311 -15.31 -9.86 -9.55
N PHE A 312 -14.74 -8.85 -8.87
CA PHE A 312 -13.88 -7.86 -9.51
C PHE A 312 -12.52 -8.47 -9.92
N LYS A 313 -11.87 -9.19 -9.01
CA LYS A 313 -10.55 -9.79 -9.24
C LYS A 313 -10.54 -10.76 -10.41
N PHE A 314 -11.60 -11.56 -10.57
CA PHE A 314 -11.72 -12.55 -11.64
C PHE A 314 -12.43 -12.02 -12.90
N GLY A 315 -12.70 -10.71 -12.95
CA GLY A 315 -13.24 -10.04 -14.14
C GLY A 315 -14.73 -10.27 -14.41
N LYS A 316 -15.48 -10.85 -13.46
CA LYS A 316 -16.95 -10.95 -13.57
C LYS A 316 -17.59 -9.55 -13.53
N SER A 317 -17.06 -8.68 -12.68
CA SER A 317 -17.38 -7.25 -12.66
C SER A 317 -16.20 -6.47 -13.22
N ARG A 318 -16.47 -5.54 -14.12
CA ARG A 318 -15.42 -4.67 -14.71
C ARG A 318 -15.26 -3.37 -13.95
N VAL A 319 -16.25 -2.97 -13.19
CA VAL A 319 -16.27 -1.72 -12.43
C VAL A 319 -16.43 -2.02 -10.95
N LEU A 320 -15.51 -1.53 -10.15
CA LEU A 320 -15.60 -1.56 -8.69
C LEU A 320 -15.91 -0.15 -8.17
N ILE A 321 -17.06 0.03 -7.53
CA ILE A 321 -17.42 1.27 -6.87
C ILE A 321 -17.07 1.15 -5.38
N SER A 322 -16.27 2.06 -4.86
CA SER A 322 -15.78 1.93 -3.49
C SER A 322 -15.67 3.26 -2.74
N SER A 323 -15.76 3.16 -1.42
CA SER A 323 -15.25 4.19 -0.52
C SER A 323 -13.74 4.00 -0.31
N ASN A 324 -13.11 4.81 0.55
CA ASN A 324 -11.67 4.71 0.80
C ASN A 324 -11.20 3.35 1.35
N VAL A 325 -12.11 2.44 1.72
CA VAL A 325 -11.76 1.10 2.24
C VAL A 325 -10.88 0.30 1.28
N THR A 326 -11.05 0.51 -0.03
CA THR A 326 -10.27 -0.20 -1.07
C THR A 326 -9.11 0.62 -1.64
N SER A 327 -8.91 1.85 -1.14
CA SER A 327 -7.82 2.71 -1.64
C SER A 327 -6.43 2.21 -1.24
N ARG A 328 -6.35 1.33 -0.24
CA ARG A 328 -5.10 0.76 0.26
C ARG A 328 -5.13 -0.76 0.26
N GLY A 329 -3.99 -1.39 0.04
CA GLY A 329 -3.80 -2.84 0.23
C GLY A 329 -4.47 -3.79 -0.78
N ILE A 330 -5.25 -3.32 -1.75
CA ILE A 330 -5.81 -4.17 -2.78
C ILE A 330 -4.83 -4.32 -3.93
N ASP A 331 -4.34 -5.53 -4.13
CA ASP A 331 -3.52 -5.86 -5.30
C ASP A 331 -4.39 -6.40 -6.45
N ILE A 332 -4.90 -5.47 -7.25
CA ILE A 332 -5.58 -5.80 -8.49
C ILE A 332 -4.64 -5.41 -9.63
N GLN A 333 -3.99 -6.41 -10.19
CA GLN A 333 -2.95 -6.21 -11.22
C GLN A 333 -3.46 -5.66 -12.56
N GLN A 334 -4.77 -5.53 -12.74
CA GLN A 334 -5.38 -5.23 -14.03
C GLN A 334 -6.09 -3.87 -14.10
N VAL A 335 -6.00 -3.02 -13.06
CA VAL A 335 -6.65 -1.71 -13.09
C VAL A 335 -5.81 -0.71 -13.85
N ASN A 336 -6.31 -0.26 -14.98
CA ASN A 336 -5.67 0.77 -15.79
C ASN A 336 -6.20 2.17 -15.48
N ILE A 337 -7.45 2.26 -15.04
CA ILE A 337 -8.15 3.53 -14.82
C ILE A 337 -8.70 3.58 -13.40
N VAL A 338 -8.46 4.71 -12.74
CA VAL A 338 -9.10 5.09 -11.48
C VAL A 338 -9.91 6.36 -11.70
N ILE A 339 -11.16 6.35 -11.28
CA ILE A 339 -12.05 7.50 -11.39
C ILE A 339 -12.40 8.00 -9.98
N ASN A 340 -12.05 9.22 -9.67
CA ASN A 340 -12.55 9.92 -8.48
C ASN A 340 -13.88 10.58 -8.84
N PHE A 341 -14.99 9.89 -8.57
CA PHE A 341 -16.34 10.45 -8.67
C PHE A 341 -16.51 11.61 -7.69
N ASP A 342 -15.88 11.47 -6.52
CA ASP A 342 -15.66 12.55 -5.56
C ASP A 342 -14.17 12.68 -5.29
N LEU A 343 -13.61 13.89 -5.35
CA LEU A 343 -12.25 14.14 -4.87
C LEU A 343 -12.12 13.77 -3.38
N PRO A 344 -11.03 13.14 -2.96
CA PRO A 344 -10.85 12.76 -1.57
C PRO A 344 -10.75 14.00 -0.67
N LYS A 345 -11.30 13.87 0.55
CA LYS A 345 -11.24 14.95 1.55
C LYS A 345 -9.81 15.18 2.07
N CYS A 346 -9.03 14.11 2.21
CA CYS A 346 -7.63 14.14 2.60
C CYS A 346 -6.75 13.99 1.36
N VAL A 347 -5.70 14.83 1.26
CA VAL A 347 -4.77 14.81 0.11
C VAL A 347 -4.06 13.46 -0.01
N ASP A 348 -3.65 12.85 1.12
CA ASP A 348 -2.98 11.56 1.13
C ASP A 348 -3.82 10.44 0.47
N ASN A 349 -5.13 10.49 0.65
CA ASN A 349 -6.03 9.51 0.03
C ASN A 349 -6.05 9.62 -1.50
N TYR A 350 -5.69 10.77 -2.07
CA TYR A 350 -5.59 10.94 -3.52
C TYR A 350 -4.54 9.99 -4.10
N LEU A 351 -3.35 10.03 -3.55
CA LEU A 351 -2.25 9.16 -3.96
C LEU A 351 -2.60 7.68 -3.81
N HIS A 352 -3.21 7.31 -2.69
CA HIS A 352 -3.63 5.91 -2.44
C HIS A 352 -4.69 5.43 -3.43
N ARG A 353 -5.61 6.31 -3.87
CA ARG A 353 -6.63 5.98 -4.87
C ARG A 353 -6.02 5.80 -6.25
N ILE A 354 -5.34 6.82 -6.78
CA ILE A 354 -4.79 6.76 -8.15
C ILE A 354 -3.64 5.77 -8.28
N GLY A 355 -2.90 5.52 -7.19
CA GLY A 355 -1.85 4.49 -7.10
C GLY A 355 -2.37 3.05 -7.22
N ARG A 356 -3.68 2.83 -7.44
CA ARG A 356 -4.25 1.54 -7.86
C ARG A 356 -4.08 1.31 -9.37
N SER A 357 -3.79 2.36 -10.14
CA SER A 357 -3.43 2.28 -11.56
C SER A 357 -1.91 2.38 -11.76
N GLY A 358 -1.40 1.94 -12.91
CA GLY A 358 -0.01 2.19 -13.32
C GLY A 358 1.06 1.34 -12.61
N ARG A 359 0.77 0.09 -12.24
CA ARG A 359 1.76 -0.80 -11.61
C ARG A 359 2.63 -1.53 -12.64
N TRP A 360 3.90 -1.82 -12.27
CA TRP A 360 4.83 -2.66 -13.03
C TRP A 360 5.11 -2.16 -14.47
N GLY A 361 5.42 -0.86 -14.62
CA GLY A 361 5.78 -0.29 -15.91
C GLY A 361 4.61 -0.04 -16.89
N ARG A 362 3.36 -0.28 -16.43
CA ARG A 362 2.16 0.08 -17.20
C ARG A 362 1.73 1.52 -16.87
N LYS A 363 1.34 2.26 -17.90
CA LYS A 363 0.83 3.62 -17.73
C LYS A 363 -0.57 3.56 -17.13
N GLY A 364 -0.77 4.20 -15.95
CA GLY A 364 -2.07 4.33 -15.32
C GLY A 364 -2.76 5.64 -15.71
N VAL A 365 -4.08 5.70 -15.49
CA VAL A 365 -4.87 6.91 -15.68
C VAL A 365 -5.72 7.19 -14.46
N GLY A 366 -5.65 8.42 -13.95
CA GLY A 366 -6.51 8.97 -12.90
C GLY A 366 -7.45 10.04 -13.49
N ILE A 367 -8.76 9.88 -13.35
CA ILE A 367 -9.76 10.82 -13.84
C ILE A 367 -10.54 11.37 -12.64
N ASN A 368 -10.69 12.69 -12.57
CA ASN A 368 -11.36 13.37 -11.47
C ASN A 368 -12.59 14.12 -12.00
N LEU A 369 -13.79 13.78 -11.50
CA LEU A 369 -15.00 14.55 -11.77
C LEU A 369 -15.08 15.70 -10.78
N ILE A 370 -14.91 16.93 -11.24
CA ILE A 370 -14.84 18.11 -10.38
C ILE A 370 -15.96 19.09 -10.65
N THR A 371 -16.54 19.61 -9.58
CA THR A 371 -17.45 20.75 -9.58
C THR A 371 -16.67 22.04 -9.22
N ARG A 372 -17.31 23.19 -9.33
CA ARG A 372 -16.71 24.45 -8.88
C ARG A 372 -16.24 24.43 -7.42
N ARG A 373 -16.86 23.62 -6.55
CA ARG A 373 -16.49 23.47 -5.13
C ARG A 373 -15.21 22.69 -4.95
N ASP A 374 -14.86 21.83 -5.90
CA ASP A 374 -13.71 20.92 -5.82
C ASP A 374 -12.40 21.57 -6.31
N ILE A 375 -12.48 22.74 -6.99
CA ILE A 375 -11.30 23.41 -7.58
C ILE A 375 -10.23 23.72 -6.54
N SER A 376 -10.63 24.24 -5.37
CA SER A 376 -9.68 24.56 -4.30
C SER A 376 -8.95 23.30 -3.82
N LYS A 377 -9.68 22.19 -3.68
CA LYS A 377 -9.11 20.90 -3.28
C LYS A 377 -8.20 20.30 -4.34
N MET A 378 -8.56 20.44 -5.61
CA MET A 378 -7.68 20.01 -6.72
C MET A 378 -6.36 20.76 -6.71
N LYS A 379 -6.38 22.09 -6.54
CA LYS A 379 -5.16 22.91 -6.44
C LYS A 379 -4.30 22.55 -5.22
N GLU A 380 -4.93 22.23 -4.09
CA GLU A 380 -4.23 21.73 -2.91
C GLU A 380 -3.49 20.42 -3.21
N ILE A 381 -4.13 19.49 -3.93
CA ILE A 381 -3.54 18.22 -4.36
C ILE A 381 -2.35 18.48 -5.32
N GLU A 382 -2.52 19.34 -6.32
CA GLU A 382 -1.46 19.71 -7.27
C GLU A 382 -0.25 20.30 -6.56
N SER A 383 -0.47 21.24 -5.63
CA SER A 383 0.58 21.87 -4.83
C SER A 383 1.30 20.86 -3.93
N HIS A 384 0.53 19.99 -3.24
CA HIS A 384 1.09 19.03 -2.31
C HIS A 384 1.99 17.99 -2.98
N TYR A 385 1.58 17.51 -4.16
CA TYR A 385 2.33 16.48 -4.91
C TYR A 385 3.24 17.04 -6.00
N SER A 386 3.31 18.39 -6.14
CA SER A 386 4.06 19.06 -7.22
C SER A 386 3.73 18.43 -8.59
N THR A 387 2.44 18.21 -8.86
CA THR A 387 1.91 17.59 -10.08
C THR A 387 0.91 18.51 -10.74
N GLN A 388 0.62 18.24 -12.01
CA GLN A 388 -0.43 18.93 -12.75
C GLN A 388 -1.52 17.94 -13.10
N ILE A 389 -2.78 18.31 -12.86
CA ILE A 389 -3.96 17.57 -13.27
C ILE A 389 -4.53 18.29 -14.49
N GLU A 390 -4.39 17.68 -15.65
CA GLU A 390 -4.77 18.31 -16.92
C GLU A 390 -6.27 18.18 -17.20
N GLU A 391 -6.82 19.09 -17.99
CA GLU A 391 -8.18 18.93 -18.49
C GLU A 391 -8.22 17.71 -19.43
N MET A 392 -9.30 16.92 -19.31
CA MET A 392 -9.47 15.74 -20.15
C MET A 392 -9.57 16.14 -21.61
N PRO A 393 -8.69 15.68 -22.50
CA PRO A 393 -8.77 16.02 -23.91
C PRO A 393 -10.01 15.40 -24.57
N ALA A 394 -10.56 16.08 -25.58
CA ALA A 394 -11.72 15.57 -26.33
C ALA A 394 -11.41 14.27 -27.10
N ASP A 395 -10.16 14.11 -27.55
CA ASP A 395 -9.72 12.86 -28.18
C ASP A 395 -9.20 11.87 -27.11
N LEU A 396 -9.97 10.83 -26.88
CA LEU A 396 -9.67 9.77 -25.93
C LEU A 396 -8.88 8.59 -26.53
N GLY A 397 -8.44 8.68 -27.78
CA GLY A 397 -7.72 7.61 -28.49
C GLY A 397 -6.41 7.17 -27.81
N PHE A 398 -5.82 8.00 -26.94
CA PHE A 398 -4.63 7.64 -26.17
C PHE A 398 -4.96 6.66 -25.01
N LEU A 399 -6.21 6.61 -24.53
CA LEU A 399 -6.64 5.72 -23.45
C LEU A 399 -6.84 4.27 -23.93
N THR A 400 -7.04 4.07 -25.22
CA THR A 400 -7.18 2.72 -25.81
C THR A 400 -5.84 2.00 -25.98
N ARG A 401 -4.73 2.72 -25.79
CA ARG A 401 -3.35 2.19 -25.90
C ARG A 401 -2.66 2.01 -24.55
N CYS A 402 -3.39 2.18 -23.44
CA CYS A 402 -2.88 2.03 -22.07
C CYS A 402 -3.15 0.66 -21.49
#